data_ad3916218794096562f69550c44b6cbe
#
_entry.id   ad3916218794096562f69550c44b6cbe
#
_cell.length_a   1.000
_cell.length_b   1.000
_cell.length_c   1.000
_cell.angle_alpha   90.00
_cell.angle_beta   90.00
_cell.angle_gamma   90.00
#
_symmetry.space_group_name_H-M   'P 1'
#
loop_
_entity.id
_entity.type
_entity.pdbx_description
1 polymer ?
#
loop_
_entity_poly.entity_id
_entity_poly.type
_entity_poly.pdbx_seq_one_letter_code
_entity_poly.pdbx_strand_id
1 'polypeptide(L)'
;MINVVEIYTKKTNTKTSLRRDEIVKGNVYNLKEVFLNPSSVTSLCEWNPPENAIMPDGLSKDQVFTQIDLCTGMHGKSITVIARPSDIAKKISDG
;
A
#
# COMPACT_ATOMS: atom_id res chain seq x y z
N MET A 1 18.05 -5.94 1.90
CA MET A 1 16.75 -5.26 1.90
C MET A 1 16.04 -5.43 0.58
N ILE A 2 14.74 -5.52 0.62
CA ILE A 2 13.95 -5.61 -0.61
C ILE A 2 13.29 -4.27 -0.90
N ASN A 3 13.19 -3.96 -2.18
CA ASN A 3 12.57 -2.71 -2.64
C ASN A 3 11.15 -3.02 -3.12
N VAL A 4 10.19 -2.28 -2.60
CA VAL A 4 8.79 -2.41 -3.00
C VAL A 4 8.19 -1.02 -3.20
N VAL A 5 7.07 -0.97 -3.93
CA VAL A 5 6.34 0.28 -4.10
C VAL A 5 5.08 0.20 -3.26
N GLU A 6 5.04 1.02 -2.24
CA GLU A 6 3.88 1.08 -1.34
C GLU A 6 2.82 2.00 -1.91
N ILE A 7 1.55 1.59 -1.78
CA ILE A 7 0.44 2.50 -2.00
C ILE A 7 -0.10 2.94 -0.64
N TYR A 8 -0.43 4.19 -0.54
CA TYR A 8 -0.91 4.74 0.72
C TYR A 8 -1.92 5.85 0.47
N THR A 9 -2.78 6.06 1.44
CA THR A 9 -3.73 7.17 1.37
C THR A 9 -3.09 8.39 1.99
N LYS A 10 -3.14 9.49 1.25
CA LYS A 10 -2.68 10.75 1.77
C LYS A 10 -3.84 11.41 2.47
N LYS A 11 -3.70 11.64 3.76
CA LYS A 11 -4.69 12.44 4.48
C LYS A 11 -4.50 13.88 4.07
N THR A 12 -5.32 14.32 3.15
CA THR A 12 -5.36 15.73 2.85
C THR A 12 -6.10 16.39 3.99
N ASN A 13 -5.43 17.26 4.65
CA ASN A 13 -6.05 18.06 5.68
C ASN A 13 -6.85 19.16 4.99
N THR A 14 -8.03 18.81 4.58
CA THR A 14 -8.79 19.66 3.69
C THR A 14 -9.85 20.46 4.41
N LYS A 15 -9.65 20.67 5.66
CA LYS A 15 -10.61 21.42 6.43
C LYS A 15 -10.84 22.83 5.93
N THR A 16 -9.99 23.26 5.05
CA THR A 16 -9.95 24.69 4.78
C THR A 16 -11.00 25.18 3.85
N SER A 17 -11.42 24.45 2.92
CA SER A 17 -12.19 25.11 1.90
C SER A 17 -13.12 24.20 1.18
N LEU A 18 -13.29 23.06 1.70
CA LEU A 18 -14.16 22.16 1.01
C LEU A 18 -15.58 22.61 1.11
N ARG A 19 -16.12 22.90 0.00
CA ARG A 19 -17.53 23.06 -0.14
C ARG A 19 -18.14 21.68 -0.03
N ARG A 20 -19.37 21.64 0.43
CA ARG A 20 -20.03 20.36 0.61
C ARG A 20 -20.14 19.54 -0.65
N ASP A 21 -20.36 20.21 -1.75
CA ASP A 21 -20.48 19.56 -3.04
C ASP A 21 -19.16 19.07 -3.59
N GLU A 22 -18.07 19.45 -2.96
CA GLU A 22 -16.73 19.02 -3.35
C GLU A 22 -16.18 17.90 -2.50
N ILE A 23 -16.98 17.32 -1.65
CA ILE A 23 -16.52 16.21 -0.82
C ILE A 23 -16.19 15.04 -1.72
N VAL A 24 -14.92 14.67 -1.67
CA VAL A 24 -14.44 13.50 -2.41
C VAL A 24 -14.86 12.26 -1.62
N LYS A 25 -15.66 11.45 -2.24
CA LYS A 25 -16.19 10.25 -1.58
C LYS A 25 -15.25 9.05 -1.61
N GLY A 26 -14.11 9.17 -2.24
CA GLY A 26 -13.16 8.08 -2.33
C GLY A 26 -11.85 8.41 -1.66
N ASN A 27 -11.08 7.39 -1.37
CA ASN A 27 -9.72 7.56 -0.89
C ASN A 27 -8.79 7.68 -2.07
N VAL A 28 -7.96 8.72 -2.05
CA VAL A 28 -6.95 8.92 -3.09
C VAL A 28 -5.67 8.25 -2.64
N TYR A 29 -5.13 7.38 -3.48
CA TYR A 29 -3.90 6.65 -3.19
C TYR A 29 -2.73 7.26 -3.93
N ASN A 30 -1.59 7.22 -3.26
CA ASN A 30 -0.31 7.66 -3.81
C ASN A 30 0.70 6.54 -3.71
N LEU A 31 1.80 6.68 -4.43
CA LEU A 31 2.86 5.68 -4.46
C LEU A 31 4.12 6.23 -3.83
N LYS A 32 4.87 5.36 -3.17
CA LYS A 32 6.20 5.68 -2.72
C LYS A 32 7.07 4.43 -2.70
N GLU A 33 8.34 4.61 -2.98
CA GLU A 33 9.31 3.52 -2.91
C GLU A 33 9.70 3.28 -1.46
N VAL A 34 9.73 2.02 -1.07
CA VAL A 34 10.05 1.63 0.30
C VAL A 34 11.04 0.47 0.27
N PHE A 35 11.99 0.51 1.18
CA PHE A 35 12.92 -0.60 1.37
C PHE A 35 12.56 -1.32 2.66
N LEU A 36 12.39 -2.62 2.58
CA LEU A 36 11.98 -3.44 3.70
C LEU A 36 13.08 -4.41 4.11
N ASN A 37 13.18 -4.65 5.40
CA ASN A 37 14.01 -5.72 5.92
C ASN A 37 13.20 -7.02 5.84
N PRO A 38 13.65 -8.01 5.07
CA PRO A 38 12.89 -9.26 4.91
C PRO A 38 12.61 -9.95 6.24
N SER A 39 13.51 -9.84 7.20
CA SER A 39 13.31 -10.49 8.49
C SER A 39 12.22 -9.85 9.35
N SER A 40 11.76 -8.67 8.98
CA SER A 40 10.66 -8.00 9.68
C SER A 40 9.29 -8.39 9.15
N VAL A 41 9.23 -9.10 8.04
CA VAL A 41 7.96 -9.51 7.44
C VAL A 41 7.39 -10.70 8.19
N THR A 42 6.18 -10.58 8.68
CA THR A 42 5.52 -11.65 9.43
C THR A 42 4.47 -12.38 8.62
N SER A 43 3.78 -11.69 7.73
CA SER A 43 2.80 -12.33 6.87
C SER A 43 2.55 -11.52 5.61
N LEU A 44 2.04 -12.20 4.60
CA LEU A 44 1.66 -11.62 3.33
C LEU A 44 0.26 -12.07 2.98
N CYS A 45 -0.56 -11.16 2.49
CA CYS A 45 -1.86 -11.54 1.97
C CYS A 45 -2.27 -10.64 0.83
N GLU A 46 -3.13 -11.15 -0.03
CA GLU A 46 -3.64 -10.35 -1.14
C GLU A 46 -4.56 -9.25 -0.59
N TRP A 47 -4.43 -8.08 -1.17
CA TRP A 47 -5.23 -6.94 -0.78
C TRP A 47 -6.00 -6.41 -1.99
N ASN A 48 -7.27 -6.12 -1.79
CA ASN A 48 -8.11 -5.57 -2.84
C ASN A 48 -8.55 -4.16 -2.46
N PRO A 49 -8.44 -3.21 -3.40
CA PRO A 49 -8.87 -1.85 -3.09
C PRO A 49 -10.39 -1.79 -2.90
N PRO A 50 -10.87 -0.87 -2.07
CA PRO A 50 -12.30 -0.64 -1.96
C PRO A 50 -12.86 -0.07 -3.27
N GLU A 51 -14.16 -0.23 -3.47
CA GLU A 51 -14.81 0.18 -4.72
C GLU A 51 -14.62 1.66 -5.04
N ASN A 52 -14.57 2.48 -4.02
CA ASN A 52 -14.45 3.91 -4.20
C ASN A 52 -13.01 4.42 -4.14
N ALA A 53 -12.04 3.52 -4.25
CA ALA A 53 -10.65 3.90 -4.24
C ALA A 53 -10.25 4.58 -5.54
N ILE A 54 -9.53 5.69 -5.43
CA ILE A 54 -8.98 6.40 -6.58
C ILE A 54 -7.51 6.05 -6.66
N MET A 55 -7.17 5.21 -7.63
CA MET A 55 -5.81 4.72 -7.79
C MET A 55 -4.94 5.70 -8.55
N PRO A 56 -3.62 5.67 -8.32
CA PRO A 56 -2.70 6.50 -9.09
C PRO A 56 -2.78 6.18 -10.57
N ASP A 57 -2.49 7.17 -11.39
CA ASP A 57 -2.45 6.98 -12.83
C ASP A 57 -1.38 5.96 -13.22
N GLY A 58 -1.66 5.23 -14.28
CA GLY A 58 -0.70 4.27 -14.80
C GLY A 58 -0.84 2.85 -14.26
N LEU A 59 -1.70 2.64 -13.28
CA LEU A 59 -1.93 1.29 -12.78
C LEU A 59 -2.96 0.56 -13.63
N SER A 60 -2.69 -0.71 -13.88
CA SER A 60 -3.62 -1.57 -14.58
C SER A 60 -4.83 -1.90 -13.71
N LYS A 61 -5.97 -2.11 -14.33
CA LYS A 61 -7.16 -2.56 -13.61
C LYS A 61 -6.97 -3.95 -13.00
N ASP A 62 -6.06 -4.72 -13.56
CA ASP A 62 -5.78 -6.08 -13.09
C ASP A 62 -4.61 -6.14 -12.11
N GLN A 63 -4.16 -4.99 -11.66
CA GLN A 63 -3.04 -4.94 -10.73
C GLN A 63 -3.36 -5.65 -9.43
N VAL A 64 -2.47 -6.53 -9.02
CA VAL A 64 -2.60 -7.24 -7.75
C VAL A 64 -1.77 -6.53 -6.69
N PHE A 65 -2.33 -6.42 -5.50
CA PHE A 65 -1.66 -5.77 -4.37
C PHE A 65 -1.47 -6.78 -3.25
N THR A 66 -0.46 -6.55 -2.45
CA THR A 66 -0.15 -7.39 -1.29
C THR A 66 -0.11 -6.54 -0.03
N GLN A 67 -0.79 -7.00 0.99
CA GLN A 67 -0.64 -6.43 2.32
C GLN A 67 0.49 -7.16 3.01
N ILE A 68 1.48 -6.41 3.47
CA ILE A 68 2.63 -6.94 4.17
C ILE A 68 2.52 -6.54 5.63
N ASP A 69 2.48 -7.53 6.51
CA ASP A 69 2.51 -7.28 7.94
C ASP A 69 3.96 -7.33 8.40
N LEU A 70 4.36 -6.30 9.11
CA LEU A 70 5.72 -6.13 9.59
C LEU A 70 5.72 -6.10 11.11
N CYS A 71 6.76 -6.65 11.69
CA CYS A 71 6.97 -6.54 13.11
C CYS A 71 8.36 -5.97 13.37
N THR A 72 8.41 -4.82 14.03
CA THR A 72 9.68 -4.19 14.39
C THR A 72 9.66 -4.00 15.90
N GLY A 73 10.39 -4.88 16.59
CA GLY A 73 10.37 -4.86 18.04
C GLY A 73 8.99 -5.18 18.59
N MET A 74 8.44 -4.26 19.37
CA MET A 74 7.13 -4.43 19.99
C MET A 74 5.98 -3.87 19.17
N HIS A 75 6.26 -3.33 18.00
CA HIS A 75 5.24 -2.67 17.19
C HIS A 75 4.97 -3.45 15.90
N GLY A 76 3.70 -3.67 15.63
CA GLY A 76 3.26 -4.21 14.36
C GLY A 76 2.85 -3.08 13.43
N LYS A 77 3.11 -3.27 12.15
CA LYS A 77 2.73 -2.30 11.12
C LYS A 77 2.35 -3.07 9.86
N SER A 78 1.36 -2.56 9.14
CA SER A 78 0.98 -3.13 7.85
C SER A 78 1.14 -2.10 6.76
N ILE A 79 1.64 -2.55 5.62
CA ILE A 79 1.71 -1.70 4.43
C ILE A 79 1.11 -2.45 3.26
N THR A 80 0.68 -1.73 2.25
CA THR A 80 0.14 -2.32 1.03
C THR A 80 1.06 -1.95 -0.13
N VAL A 81 1.48 -2.93 -0.92
CA VAL A 81 2.43 -2.72 -1.99
C VAL A 81 1.89 -3.24 -3.32
N ILE A 82 2.46 -2.75 -4.41
CA ILE A 82 2.11 -3.18 -5.75
C ILE A 82 2.96 -4.40 -6.07
N ALA A 83 2.41 -5.57 -5.89
CA ALA A 83 3.04 -6.83 -6.25
C ALA A 83 2.08 -7.95 -5.89
N ARG A 84 2.35 -9.13 -6.43
CA ARG A 84 1.63 -10.33 -6.01
C ARG A 84 2.28 -10.87 -4.75
N PRO A 85 1.53 -11.51 -3.85
CA PRO A 85 2.12 -12.10 -2.66
C PRO A 85 3.26 -13.08 -2.99
N SER A 86 3.12 -13.85 -4.08
CA SER A 86 4.16 -14.78 -4.50
C SER A 86 5.44 -14.06 -4.92
N ASP A 87 5.33 -12.89 -5.54
CA ASP A 87 6.50 -12.11 -5.94
C ASP A 87 7.24 -11.56 -4.72
N ILE A 88 6.50 -11.12 -3.73
CA ILE A 88 7.11 -10.63 -2.49
C ILE A 88 7.77 -11.79 -1.75
N ALA A 89 7.10 -12.93 -1.68
CA ALA A 89 7.68 -14.11 -1.03
C ALA A 89 8.99 -14.51 -1.69
N LYS A 90 9.06 -14.44 -3.02
CA LYS A 90 10.26 -14.73 -3.75
C LYS A 90 11.39 -13.77 -3.42
N LYS A 91 11.08 -12.47 -3.35
CA LYS A 91 12.07 -11.46 -2.99
C LYS A 91 12.62 -11.70 -1.59
N ILE A 92 11.76 -12.10 -0.67
CA ILE A 92 12.18 -12.42 0.70
C ILE A 92 13.12 -13.61 0.71
N SER A 93 12.80 -14.64 -0.07
CA SER A 93 13.65 -15.83 -0.16
C SER A 93 15.00 -15.54 -0.79
N ASP A 94 15.03 -14.67 -1.78
CA ASP A 94 16.24 -14.32 -2.51
C ASP A 94 17.08 -13.27 -1.78
N GLY A 95 16.45 -12.55 -0.89
CA GLY A 95 17.10 -11.51 -0.12
C GLY A 95 17.65 -11.99 1.19
#